data_4af99ab7c167e63adda3d8453cd46c00
#
_entry.id   4af99ab7c167e63adda3d8453cd46c00
#
_cell.length_a   1.000
_cell.length_b   1.000
_cell.length_c   1.000
_cell.angle_alpha   90.00
_cell.angle_beta   90.00
_cell.angle_gamma   90.00
#
_symmetry.space_group_name_H-M   'P 1'
#
loop_
_entity.id
_entity.type
_entity.pdbx_description
1 polymer ?
#
loop_
_entity_poly.entity_id
_entity_poly.type
_entity_poly.pdbx_seq_one_letter_code
_entity_poly.pdbx_strand_id
1 'polypeptide(L)'
;MKSHQLVYQILARENDYVSGEKIAEDLSLSRTSIWKAIQRLQQEGLVIDSIKNKGYKLIQGDLILPDLIQEKTNLSILYKPETKSTQTDAKEGIEGGSQGNSLYLSTCQTAGRGRFQRPYYSPAQGGIYMSLHIQPNLTYDQLPAYTLLTAGAIYKAIKNLTLIDVSIKWVNDIYFKNKKIAGILTEAMTSVETGLVTDVIIGVGINFAISDFPKEIKEKAGSLFTPPAPITRNELISEIWRCFYQTAPEELLYLYKEHSLVLGREVSFIQEQIEKKGVAKDISDKGQLLIQLDDQTEIWLNSGEISLTSWT
;
A
#
# COMPACT_ATOMS: atom_id res chain seq x y z
N MET A 1 -17.24 -11.53 -13.49
CA MET A 1 -15.81 -11.96 -13.54
C MET A 1 -15.45 -12.56 -14.89
N LYS A 2 -14.20 -12.41 -15.38
CA LYS A 2 -13.70 -13.00 -16.64
C LYS A 2 -13.25 -14.46 -16.42
N SER A 3 -13.22 -15.28 -17.47
CA SER A 3 -12.88 -16.71 -17.37
C SER A 3 -11.52 -16.99 -16.67
N HIS A 4 -10.47 -16.20 -16.96
CA HIS A 4 -9.16 -16.37 -16.30
C HIS A 4 -9.21 -16.07 -14.80
N GLN A 5 -10.05 -15.14 -14.35
CA GLN A 5 -10.24 -14.83 -12.93
C GLN A 5 -10.92 -16.00 -12.19
N LEU A 6 -11.92 -16.64 -12.82
CA LEU A 6 -12.56 -17.83 -12.26
C LEU A 6 -11.58 -19.01 -12.18
N VAL A 7 -10.81 -19.24 -13.24
CA VAL A 7 -9.76 -20.27 -13.24
C VAL A 7 -8.72 -20.01 -12.12
N TYR A 8 -8.28 -18.75 -11.98
CA TYR A 8 -7.37 -18.37 -10.88
C TYR A 8 -7.96 -18.70 -9.50
N GLN A 9 -9.23 -18.39 -9.26
CA GLN A 9 -9.86 -18.68 -7.96
C GLN A 9 -9.91 -20.18 -7.65
N ILE A 10 -10.11 -21.03 -8.65
CA ILE A 10 -10.03 -22.49 -8.45
C ILE A 10 -8.59 -22.89 -8.07
N LEU A 11 -7.60 -22.45 -8.87
CA LEU A 11 -6.20 -22.81 -8.64
C LEU A 11 -5.65 -22.26 -7.31
N ALA A 12 -6.13 -21.09 -6.87
CA ALA A 12 -5.69 -20.46 -5.63
C ALA A 12 -6.26 -21.14 -4.37
N ARG A 13 -7.36 -21.89 -4.49
CA ARG A 13 -7.98 -22.62 -3.38
C ARG A 13 -7.39 -24.04 -3.21
N GLU A 14 -6.82 -24.57 -4.27
CA GLU A 14 -6.35 -25.96 -4.29
C GLU A 14 -4.84 -26.03 -4.00
N ASN A 15 -4.45 -26.91 -3.11
CA ASN A 15 -3.05 -27.13 -2.75
C ASN A 15 -2.32 -28.12 -3.68
N ASP A 16 -3.04 -28.78 -4.60
CA ASP A 16 -2.51 -29.76 -5.53
C ASP A 16 -2.96 -29.47 -6.96
N TYR A 17 -2.55 -30.32 -7.91
CA TYR A 17 -2.92 -30.19 -9.30
C TYR A 17 -4.41 -30.41 -9.52
N VAL A 18 -5.01 -29.53 -10.29
CA VAL A 18 -6.41 -29.63 -10.74
C VAL A 18 -6.44 -29.92 -12.24
N SER A 19 -7.14 -31.00 -12.65
CA SER A 19 -7.23 -31.35 -14.06
C SER A 19 -7.98 -30.26 -14.84
N GLY A 20 -7.50 -29.99 -16.07
CA GLY A 20 -8.20 -29.04 -16.95
C GLY A 20 -9.64 -29.45 -17.28
N GLU A 21 -9.96 -30.74 -17.15
CA GLU A 21 -11.31 -31.29 -17.32
C GLU A 21 -12.21 -30.89 -16.15
N LYS A 22 -11.73 -31.08 -14.91
CA LYS A 22 -12.44 -30.67 -13.69
C LYS A 22 -12.71 -29.16 -13.70
N ILE A 23 -11.70 -28.33 -14.04
CA ILE A 23 -11.88 -26.88 -14.13
C ILE A 23 -12.91 -26.52 -15.21
N ALA A 24 -12.89 -27.22 -16.36
CA ALA A 24 -13.82 -26.99 -17.45
C ALA A 24 -15.27 -27.34 -17.06
N GLU A 25 -15.44 -28.45 -16.33
CA GLU A 25 -16.73 -28.88 -15.79
C GLU A 25 -17.27 -27.92 -14.74
N ASP A 26 -16.47 -27.60 -13.72
CA ASP A 26 -16.83 -26.68 -12.63
C ASP A 26 -17.27 -25.29 -13.15
N LEU A 27 -16.64 -24.80 -14.21
CA LEU A 27 -16.92 -23.49 -14.80
C LEU A 27 -17.86 -23.53 -16.01
N SER A 28 -18.32 -24.71 -16.44
CA SER A 28 -19.10 -24.89 -17.67
C SER A 28 -18.40 -24.27 -18.91
N LEU A 29 -17.08 -24.45 -19.02
CA LEU A 29 -16.25 -23.92 -20.10
C LEU A 29 -15.60 -25.05 -20.90
N SER A 30 -15.18 -24.73 -22.15
CA SER A 30 -14.41 -25.67 -22.96
C SER A 30 -12.97 -25.82 -22.45
N ARG A 31 -12.35 -27.01 -22.69
CA ARG A 31 -10.92 -27.22 -22.40
C ARG A 31 -10.00 -26.17 -23.06
N THR A 32 -10.36 -25.76 -24.29
CA THR A 32 -9.65 -24.70 -25.03
C THR A 32 -9.75 -23.34 -24.27
N SER A 33 -10.91 -23.03 -23.70
CA SER A 33 -11.10 -21.82 -22.88
C SER A 33 -10.27 -21.85 -21.61
N ILE A 34 -10.17 -23.02 -20.95
CA ILE A 34 -9.30 -23.19 -19.78
C ILE A 34 -7.83 -22.99 -20.17
N TRP A 35 -7.37 -23.60 -21.25
CA TRP A 35 -6.00 -23.40 -21.72
C TRP A 35 -5.69 -21.92 -22.00
N LYS A 36 -6.59 -21.19 -22.70
CA LYS A 36 -6.43 -19.75 -22.94
C LYS A 36 -6.41 -18.94 -21.64
N ALA A 37 -7.24 -19.32 -20.66
CA ALA A 37 -7.25 -18.67 -19.34
C ALA A 37 -5.91 -18.87 -18.60
N ILE A 38 -5.35 -20.09 -18.61
CA ILE A 38 -4.03 -20.38 -18.05
C ILE A 38 -2.93 -19.55 -18.73
N GLN A 39 -2.91 -19.51 -20.08
CA GLN A 39 -1.96 -18.69 -20.81
C GLN A 39 -2.07 -17.20 -20.43
N ARG A 40 -3.30 -16.71 -20.24
CA ARG A 40 -3.53 -15.33 -19.80
C ARG A 40 -2.98 -15.07 -18.41
N LEU A 41 -3.22 -15.97 -17.45
CA LEU A 41 -2.69 -15.87 -16.08
C LEU A 41 -1.17 -15.87 -16.07
N GLN A 42 -0.53 -16.71 -16.87
CA GLN A 42 0.93 -16.74 -17.01
C GLN A 42 1.48 -15.43 -17.61
N GLN A 43 0.78 -14.83 -18.60
CA GLN A 43 1.13 -13.52 -19.14
C GLN A 43 0.98 -12.38 -18.10
N GLU A 44 0.07 -12.54 -17.14
CA GLU A 44 -0.11 -11.63 -16.01
C GLU A 44 0.90 -11.87 -14.87
N GLY A 45 1.86 -12.79 -15.07
CA GLY A 45 2.99 -13.02 -14.19
C GLY A 45 2.78 -14.10 -13.13
N LEU A 46 1.69 -14.89 -13.21
CA LEU A 46 1.50 -16.04 -12.33
C LEU A 46 2.36 -17.22 -12.79
N VAL A 47 3.00 -17.88 -11.86
CA VAL A 47 3.74 -19.11 -12.10
C VAL A 47 2.80 -20.30 -11.91
N ILE A 48 2.40 -20.91 -13.02
CA ILE A 48 1.48 -22.06 -13.05
C ILE A 48 2.23 -23.24 -13.63
N ASP A 49 2.39 -24.29 -12.84
CA ASP A 49 2.94 -25.56 -13.29
C ASP A 49 1.88 -26.40 -13.99
N SER A 50 2.30 -27.18 -15.00
CA SER A 50 1.44 -28.01 -15.84
C SER A 50 2.06 -29.37 -16.04
N ILE A 51 1.44 -30.43 -15.50
CA ILE A 51 1.87 -31.81 -15.66
C ILE A 51 0.84 -32.57 -16.49
N LYS A 52 1.32 -33.24 -17.53
CA LYS A 52 0.48 -34.10 -18.40
C LYS A 52 -0.27 -35.12 -17.53
N ASN A 53 -1.58 -35.23 -17.75
CA ASN A 53 -2.50 -36.11 -17.03
C ASN A 53 -2.74 -35.78 -15.55
N LYS A 54 -2.09 -34.78 -14.96
CA LYS A 54 -2.39 -34.27 -13.62
C LYS A 54 -3.15 -32.96 -13.65
N GLY A 55 -2.78 -32.03 -14.55
CA GLY A 55 -3.42 -30.73 -14.70
C GLY A 55 -2.53 -29.56 -14.35
N TYR A 56 -3.08 -28.54 -13.71
CA TYR A 56 -2.47 -27.26 -13.40
C TYR A 56 -2.40 -27.02 -11.91
N LYS A 57 -1.31 -26.39 -11.46
CA LYS A 57 -1.11 -25.96 -10.07
C LYS A 57 -0.54 -24.55 -10.03
N LEU A 58 -1.13 -23.67 -9.24
CA LEU A 58 -0.56 -22.36 -8.97
C LEU A 58 0.64 -22.51 -8.02
N ILE A 59 1.81 -22.08 -8.47
CA ILE A 59 3.05 -22.16 -7.69
C ILE A 59 3.35 -20.81 -7.02
N GLN A 60 3.12 -19.69 -7.74
CA GLN A 60 3.46 -18.37 -7.26
C GLN A 60 2.65 -17.29 -7.97
N GLY A 61 2.47 -16.16 -7.29
CA GLY A 61 1.78 -14.99 -7.77
C GLY A 61 0.30 -15.01 -7.44
N ASP A 62 -0.31 -13.85 -7.54
CA ASP A 62 -1.74 -13.67 -7.34
C ASP A 62 -2.30 -12.72 -8.40
N LEU A 63 -3.60 -12.72 -8.55
CA LEU A 63 -4.34 -11.84 -9.43
C LEU A 63 -5.12 -10.84 -8.59
N ILE A 64 -5.05 -9.54 -8.94
CA ILE A 64 -5.91 -8.54 -8.33
C ILE A 64 -7.36 -8.76 -8.80
N LEU A 65 -8.26 -8.90 -7.83
CA LEU A 65 -9.69 -9.16 -8.03
C LEU A 65 -10.50 -7.98 -7.46
N PRO A 66 -10.80 -6.96 -8.27
CA PRO A 66 -11.53 -5.76 -7.81
C PRO A 66 -12.85 -6.09 -7.13
N ASP A 67 -13.64 -7.01 -7.69
CA ASP A 67 -14.94 -7.40 -7.15
C ASP A 67 -14.81 -7.96 -5.71
N LEU A 68 -13.77 -8.76 -5.45
CA LEU A 68 -13.50 -9.33 -4.13
C LEU A 68 -13.10 -8.26 -3.10
N ILE A 69 -12.28 -7.29 -3.52
CA ILE A 69 -11.87 -6.18 -2.67
C ILE A 69 -13.08 -5.29 -2.35
N GLN A 70 -13.91 -4.99 -3.36
CA GLN A 70 -15.15 -4.21 -3.19
C GLN A 70 -16.09 -4.87 -2.18
N GLU A 71 -16.33 -6.17 -2.32
CA GLU A 71 -17.18 -6.94 -1.40
C GLU A 71 -16.69 -6.86 0.06
N LYS A 72 -15.38 -6.91 0.27
CA LYS A 72 -14.79 -6.89 1.62
C LYS A 72 -14.65 -5.49 2.23
N THR A 73 -14.62 -4.43 1.42
CA THR A 73 -14.33 -3.07 1.89
C THR A 73 -15.48 -2.09 1.75
N ASN A 74 -16.49 -2.41 0.94
CA ASN A 74 -17.56 -1.50 0.50
C ASN A 74 -17.04 -0.25 -0.23
N LEU A 75 -15.81 -0.28 -0.76
CA LEU A 75 -15.24 0.79 -1.56
C LEU A 75 -15.61 0.62 -3.03
N SER A 76 -15.77 1.72 -3.77
CA SER A 76 -15.83 1.69 -5.22
C SER A 76 -14.44 1.44 -5.79
N ILE A 77 -14.20 0.32 -6.46
CA ILE A 77 -12.88 -0.07 -6.96
C ILE A 77 -12.71 0.29 -8.43
N LEU A 78 -11.76 1.18 -8.71
CA LEU A 78 -11.38 1.58 -10.08
C LEU A 78 -10.00 0.98 -10.39
N TYR A 79 -9.97 -0.14 -11.10
CA TYR A 79 -8.76 -0.89 -11.39
C TYR A 79 -8.28 -0.69 -12.83
N LYS A 80 -7.00 -0.35 -12.98
CA LYS A 80 -6.25 -0.34 -14.24
C LYS A 80 -5.02 -1.25 -14.09
N PRO A 81 -4.77 -2.22 -14.98
CA PRO A 81 -3.56 -3.03 -14.92
C PRO A 81 -2.27 -2.21 -14.94
N GLU A 82 -2.27 -1.13 -15.73
CA GLU A 82 -1.18 -0.17 -15.82
C GLU A 82 -1.75 1.26 -15.86
N THR A 83 -1.07 2.16 -15.19
CA THR A 83 -1.38 3.60 -15.20
C THR A 83 -0.11 4.43 -15.08
N LYS A 84 -0.21 5.74 -15.31
CA LYS A 84 0.86 6.68 -14.96
C LYS A 84 1.04 6.72 -13.43
N SER A 85 -0.04 6.92 -12.70
CA SER A 85 -0.08 6.95 -11.24
C SER A 85 -1.52 6.84 -10.75
N THR A 86 -1.77 6.01 -9.74
CA THR A 86 -3.10 5.93 -9.09
C THR A 86 -3.51 7.25 -8.44
N GLN A 87 -2.54 8.05 -8.02
CA GLN A 87 -2.77 9.41 -7.50
C GLN A 87 -3.32 10.35 -8.59
N THR A 88 -2.77 10.25 -9.80
CA THR A 88 -3.26 11.00 -10.97
C THR A 88 -4.65 10.51 -11.38
N ASP A 89 -4.86 9.19 -11.42
CA ASP A 89 -6.18 8.62 -11.72
C ASP A 89 -7.25 9.11 -10.75
N ALA A 90 -6.90 9.24 -9.45
CA ALA A 90 -7.82 9.76 -8.44
C ALA A 90 -8.15 11.25 -8.68
N LYS A 91 -7.15 12.07 -9.05
CA LYS A 91 -7.38 13.48 -9.41
C LYS A 91 -8.28 13.62 -10.62
N GLU A 92 -8.00 12.87 -11.69
CA GLU A 92 -8.84 12.82 -12.89
C GLU A 92 -10.28 12.35 -12.57
N GLY A 93 -10.40 11.38 -11.65
CA GLY A 93 -11.69 10.91 -11.16
C GLY A 93 -12.48 12.00 -10.44
N ILE A 94 -11.85 12.78 -9.56
CA ILE A 94 -12.47 13.93 -8.87
C ILE A 94 -12.94 14.97 -9.87
N GLU A 95 -12.09 15.35 -10.83
CA GLU A 95 -12.45 16.28 -11.92
C GLU A 95 -13.63 15.75 -12.75
N GLY A 96 -13.72 14.42 -12.93
CA GLY A 96 -14.84 13.73 -13.59
C GLY A 96 -16.10 13.54 -12.71
N GLY A 97 -16.11 14.06 -11.48
CA GLY A 97 -17.25 13.98 -10.57
C GLY A 97 -17.33 12.68 -9.75
N SER A 98 -16.23 11.95 -9.62
CA SER A 98 -16.17 10.78 -8.74
C SER A 98 -16.49 11.15 -7.30
N GLN A 99 -17.36 10.36 -6.67
CA GLN A 99 -17.70 10.54 -5.26
C GLN A 99 -16.62 9.94 -4.35
N GLY A 100 -16.59 10.37 -3.10
CA GLY A 100 -15.69 9.80 -2.07
C GLY A 100 -15.87 8.28 -1.86
N ASN A 101 -14.93 7.68 -1.12
CA ASN A 101 -14.82 6.23 -0.91
C ASN A 101 -14.52 5.42 -2.19
N SER A 102 -13.76 6.02 -3.10
CA SER A 102 -13.28 5.39 -4.33
C SER A 102 -11.81 5.00 -4.18
N LEU A 103 -11.48 3.73 -4.46
CA LEU A 103 -10.12 3.21 -4.43
C LEU A 103 -9.61 2.98 -5.86
N TYR A 104 -8.65 3.79 -6.26
CA TYR A 104 -7.93 3.67 -7.52
C TYR A 104 -6.77 2.69 -7.33
N LEU A 105 -6.72 1.62 -8.10
CA LEU A 105 -5.82 0.49 -7.90
C LEU A 105 -5.13 0.11 -9.20
N SER A 106 -3.82 -0.18 -9.14
CA SER A 106 -3.04 -0.65 -10.28
C SER A 106 -2.00 -1.68 -9.86
N THR A 107 -1.60 -2.53 -10.81
CA THR A 107 -0.47 -3.45 -10.65
C THR A 107 0.85 -2.88 -11.16
N CYS A 108 0.81 -1.78 -11.93
CA CYS A 108 2.01 -1.14 -12.48
C CYS A 108 1.80 0.37 -12.57
N GLN A 109 2.82 1.15 -12.21
CA GLN A 109 2.83 2.59 -12.46
C GLN A 109 4.06 3.00 -13.25
N THR A 110 3.87 3.76 -14.33
CA THR A 110 4.96 4.24 -15.20
C THR A 110 5.56 5.57 -14.73
N ALA A 111 4.83 6.33 -13.90
CA ALA A 111 5.25 7.62 -13.36
C ALA A 111 4.84 7.80 -11.89
N GLY A 112 4.93 6.73 -11.08
CA GLY A 112 4.66 6.78 -9.64
C GLY A 112 5.51 7.83 -8.94
N ARG A 113 4.92 8.58 -8.01
CA ARG A 113 5.58 9.65 -7.25
C ARG A 113 5.33 9.48 -5.76
N GLY A 114 6.36 9.77 -4.98
CA GLY A 114 6.28 9.97 -3.54
C GLY A 114 6.37 11.45 -3.17
N ARG A 115 6.60 11.75 -1.90
CA ARG A 115 6.82 13.11 -1.39
C ARG A 115 7.98 13.79 -2.13
N PHE A 116 7.93 15.10 -2.23
CA PHE A 116 8.92 15.92 -2.94
C PHE A 116 9.12 15.50 -4.41
N GLN A 117 8.08 14.95 -5.04
CA GLN A 117 8.10 14.50 -6.44
C GLN A 117 9.15 13.41 -6.74
N ARG A 118 9.64 12.70 -5.73
CA ARG A 118 10.62 11.62 -5.92
C ARG A 118 9.99 10.44 -6.65
N PRO A 119 10.67 9.86 -7.65
CA PRO A 119 10.18 8.66 -8.31
C PRO A 119 9.91 7.53 -7.32
N TYR A 120 8.79 6.83 -7.49
CA TYR A 120 8.46 5.64 -6.74
C TYR A 120 8.50 4.43 -7.67
N TYR A 121 9.40 3.48 -7.40
CA TYR A 121 9.57 2.28 -8.20
C TYR A 121 8.33 1.39 -8.09
N SER A 122 7.66 1.15 -9.20
CA SER A 122 6.34 0.51 -9.25
C SER A 122 6.26 -0.55 -10.36
N PRO A 123 7.04 -1.66 -10.25
CA PRO A 123 7.05 -2.70 -11.27
C PRO A 123 5.72 -3.45 -11.34
N ALA A 124 5.47 -4.10 -12.49
CA ALA A 124 4.22 -4.82 -12.76
C ALA A 124 3.98 -6.04 -11.85
N GLN A 125 5.01 -6.55 -11.20
CA GLN A 125 4.90 -7.74 -10.36
C GLN A 125 5.30 -7.46 -8.91
N GLY A 126 4.53 -8.03 -7.98
CA GLY A 126 4.86 -8.04 -6.56
C GLY A 126 4.62 -6.71 -5.81
N GLY A 127 4.05 -5.70 -6.45
CA GLY A 127 3.68 -4.44 -5.81
C GLY A 127 2.18 -4.27 -5.60
N ILE A 128 1.80 -3.40 -4.66
CA ILE A 128 0.45 -2.86 -4.46
C ILE A 128 0.55 -1.35 -4.63
N TYR A 129 -0.21 -0.79 -5.56
CA TYR A 129 -0.26 0.66 -5.80
C TYR A 129 -1.70 1.09 -5.79
N MET A 130 -2.05 1.94 -4.83
CA MET A 130 -3.44 2.34 -4.64
C MET A 130 -3.55 3.76 -4.13
N SER A 131 -4.68 4.43 -4.43
CA SER A 131 -5.03 5.76 -3.93
C SER A 131 -6.50 5.77 -3.52
N LEU A 132 -6.76 5.99 -2.24
CA LEU A 132 -8.10 6.16 -1.70
C LEU A 132 -8.50 7.62 -1.80
N HIS A 133 -9.62 7.91 -2.44
CA HIS A 133 -10.27 9.21 -2.46
C HIS A 133 -11.36 9.26 -1.39
N ILE A 134 -11.32 10.27 -0.54
CA ILE A 134 -12.32 10.56 0.48
C ILE A 134 -12.71 12.05 0.45
N GLN A 135 -13.92 12.37 0.94
CA GLN A 135 -14.48 13.73 0.94
C GLN A 135 -14.83 14.15 2.38
N PRO A 136 -13.87 14.68 3.15
CA PRO A 136 -14.07 15.03 4.54
C PRO A 136 -14.97 16.25 4.74
N ASN A 137 -14.90 17.24 3.84
CA ASN A 137 -15.59 18.53 3.96
C ASN A 137 -15.38 19.22 5.32
N LEU A 138 -14.11 19.29 5.74
CA LEU A 138 -13.65 19.83 7.02
C LEU A 138 -12.67 20.99 6.78
N THR A 139 -12.50 21.84 7.78
CA THR A 139 -11.39 22.81 7.77
C THR A 139 -10.05 22.09 7.97
N TYR A 140 -8.96 22.70 7.54
CA TYR A 140 -7.63 22.06 7.57
C TYR A 140 -7.21 21.64 9.00
N ASP A 141 -7.55 22.44 10.00
CA ASP A 141 -7.24 22.17 11.41
C ASP A 141 -8.08 21.03 12.00
N GLN A 142 -9.23 20.75 11.42
CA GLN A 142 -10.12 19.64 11.84
C GLN A 142 -9.76 18.31 11.15
N LEU A 143 -8.92 18.33 10.12
CA LEU A 143 -8.56 17.11 9.41
C LEU A 143 -7.87 16.10 10.34
N PRO A 144 -8.26 14.83 10.30
CA PRO A 144 -7.48 13.75 10.88
C PRO A 144 -6.09 13.65 10.26
N ALA A 145 -5.14 13.15 11.01
CA ALA A 145 -3.78 12.89 10.51
C ALA A 145 -3.78 11.64 9.61
N TYR A 146 -4.42 11.70 8.44
CA TYR A 146 -4.65 10.56 7.55
C TYR A 146 -3.41 9.75 7.22
N THR A 147 -2.25 10.38 7.08
CA THR A 147 -0.98 9.68 6.86
C THR A 147 -0.65 8.74 8.02
N LEU A 148 -0.81 9.21 9.27
CA LEU A 148 -0.53 8.43 10.47
C LEU A 148 -1.57 7.32 10.64
N LEU A 149 -2.85 7.64 10.46
CA LEU A 149 -3.93 6.65 10.54
C LEU A 149 -3.73 5.53 9.52
N THR A 150 -3.34 5.89 8.29
CA THR A 150 -3.06 4.90 7.24
C THR A 150 -1.84 4.05 7.58
N ALA A 151 -0.78 4.63 8.14
CA ALA A 151 0.40 3.87 8.56
C ALA A 151 0.06 2.89 9.70
N GLY A 152 -0.71 3.33 10.70
CA GLY A 152 -1.24 2.47 11.76
C GLY A 152 -2.12 1.35 11.23
N ALA A 153 -2.98 1.64 10.24
CA ALA A 153 -3.83 0.64 9.59
C ALA A 153 -3.00 -0.40 8.79
N ILE A 154 -1.95 0.03 8.09
CA ILE A 154 -1.02 -0.87 7.37
C ILE A 154 -0.30 -1.78 8.38
N TYR A 155 0.23 -1.22 9.48
CA TYR A 155 0.85 -2.01 10.54
C TYR A 155 -0.12 -3.07 11.08
N LYS A 156 -1.33 -2.65 11.49
CA LYS A 156 -2.36 -3.54 12.04
C LYS A 156 -2.76 -4.64 11.05
N ALA A 157 -2.94 -4.29 9.79
CA ALA A 157 -3.29 -5.26 8.74
C ALA A 157 -2.20 -6.30 8.52
N ILE A 158 -0.93 -5.89 8.44
CA ILE A 158 0.20 -6.82 8.30
C ILE A 158 0.28 -7.73 9.51
N LYS A 159 0.15 -7.18 10.73
CA LYS A 159 0.19 -7.95 11.98
C LYS A 159 -0.93 -8.97 12.08
N ASN A 160 -2.16 -8.59 11.72
CA ASN A 160 -3.32 -9.48 11.74
C ASN A 160 -3.16 -10.68 10.78
N LEU A 161 -2.63 -10.43 9.58
CA LEU A 161 -2.55 -11.47 8.55
C LEU A 161 -1.29 -12.34 8.65
N THR A 162 -0.19 -11.85 9.24
CA THR A 162 1.12 -12.50 9.09
C THR A 162 1.90 -12.63 10.37
N LEU A 163 1.53 -11.98 11.43
CA LEU A 163 2.29 -11.82 12.69
C LEU A 163 3.66 -11.11 12.52
N ILE A 164 3.95 -10.55 11.33
CA ILE A 164 5.18 -9.78 11.08
C ILE A 164 5.08 -8.44 11.80
N ASP A 165 6.14 -8.05 12.51
CA ASP A 165 6.31 -6.72 13.03
C ASP A 165 7.05 -5.86 12.03
N VAL A 166 6.41 -4.77 11.61
CA VAL A 166 7.01 -3.72 10.80
C VAL A 166 7.20 -2.48 11.66
N SER A 167 8.03 -1.56 11.22
CA SER A 167 8.27 -0.32 11.94
C SER A 167 7.88 0.88 11.08
N ILE A 168 7.52 1.98 11.72
CA ILE A 168 7.03 3.18 11.04
C ILE A 168 8.07 4.29 11.18
N LYS A 169 8.63 4.76 10.08
CA LYS A 169 9.51 5.93 10.06
C LYS A 169 8.69 7.18 9.78
N TRP A 170 8.77 8.13 10.68
CA TRP A 170 8.10 9.42 10.53
C TRP A 170 8.44 10.08 9.20
N VAL A 171 7.46 10.53 8.45
CA VAL A 171 6.05 10.62 8.80
C VAL A 171 5.23 9.53 8.06
N ASN A 172 5.78 8.90 7.02
CA ASN A 172 4.99 8.24 5.97
C ASN A 172 5.58 6.93 5.43
N ASP A 173 6.63 6.40 6.04
CA ASP A 173 7.35 5.25 5.51
C ASP A 173 7.24 4.03 6.44
N ILE A 174 7.00 2.86 5.86
CA ILE A 174 6.98 1.58 6.59
C ILE A 174 8.26 0.81 6.28
N TYR A 175 8.87 0.29 7.31
CA TYR A 175 10.14 -0.44 7.27
C TYR A 175 10.00 -1.87 7.77
N PHE A 176 10.71 -2.78 7.14
CA PHE A 176 10.91 -4.15 7.59
C PHE A 176 12.37 -4.54 7.39
N LYS A 177 13.03 -5.10 8.43
CA LYS A 177 14.46 -5.46 8.38
C LYS A 177 15.35 -4.33 7.84
N ASN A 178 15.14 -3.13 8.36
CA ASN A 178 15.87 -1.90 8.00
C ASN A 178 15.73 -1.45 6.54
N LYS A 179 14.78 -2.00 5.77
CA LYS A 179 14.47 -1.61 4.40
C LYS A 179 13.07 -1.05 4.30
N LYS A 180 12.91 0.00 3.49
CA LYS A 180 11.60 0.57 3.22
C LYS A 180 10.77 -0.39 2.37
N ILE A 181 9.61 -0.80 2.88
CA ILE A 181 8.67 -1.69 2.19
C ILE A 181 7.42 -0.97 1.71
N ALA A 182 7.07 0.18 2.29
CA ALA A 182 5.93 0.96 1.85
C ALA A 182 6.14 2.47 2.06
N GLY A 183 5.39 3.26 1.30
CA GLY A 183 5.30 4.70 1.45
C GLY A 183 3.88 5.20 1.26
N ILE A 184 3.52 6.25 1.98
CA ILE A 184 2.20 6.88 1.97
C ILE A 184 2.35 8.31 1.46
N LEU A 185 1.43 8.75 0.60
CA LEU A 185 1.37 10.12 0.08
C LEU A 185 -0.05 10.65 0.20
N THR A 186 -0.27 11.58 1.13
CA THR A 186 -1.58 12.23 1.31
C THR A 186 -1.56 13.60 0.65
N GLU A 187 -2.52 13.86 -0.21
CA GLU A 187 -2.77 15.16 -0.86
C GLU A 187 -4.18 15.61 -0.56
N ALA A 188 -4.36 16.91 -0.31
CA ALA A 188 -5.66 17.51 -0.02
C ALA A 188 -5.98 18.60 -1.03
N MET A 189 -7.25 18.73 -1.41
CA MET A 189 -7.78 19.79 -2.26
C MET A 189 -8.74 20.65 -1.44
N THR A 190 -8.56 21.96 -1.51
CA THR A 190 -9.36 22.94 -0.77
C THR A 190 -10.22 23.75 -1.71
N SER A 191 -11.50 23.91 -1.41
CA SER A 191 -12.37 24.85 -2.10
C SER A 191 -12.00 26.28 -1.72
N VAL A 192 -11.75 27.12 -2.73
CA VAL A 192 -11.47 28.54 -2.52
C VAL A 192 -12.69 29.28 -1.98
N GLU A 193 -13.90 28.84 -2.35
CA GLU A 193 -15.15 29.49 -1.96
C GLU A 193 -15.51 29.24 -0.49
N THR A 194 -15.30 28.00 0.00
CA THR A 194 -15.72 27.58 1.34
C THR A 194 -14.58 27.55 2.34
N GLY A 195 -13.32 27.50 1.89
CA GLY A 195 -12.14 27.27 2.72
C GLY A 195 -12.04 25.84 3.27
N LEU A 196 -12.96 24.96 2.89
CA LEU A 196 -12.98 23.56 3.36
C LEU A 196 -12.10 22.69 2.47
N VAL A 197 -11.49 21.69 3.07
CA VAL A 197 -10.88 20.58 2.34
C VAL A 197 -12.00 19.66 1.86
N THR A 198 -12.26 19.71 0.57
CA THR A 198 -13.33 18.96 -0.09
C THR A 198 -12.91 17.54 -0.38
N ASP A 199 -11.68 17.34 -0.79
CA ASP A 199 -11.18 16.03 -1.23
C ASP A 199 -9.80 15.75 -0.65
N VAL A 200 -9.59 14.50 -0.23
CA VAL A 200 -8.29 13.98 0.20
C VAL A 200 -8.00 12.70 -0.57
N ILE A 201 -6.79 12.60 -1.10
CA ILE A 201 -6.29 11.41 -1.78
C ILE A 201 -5.16 10.82 -0.95
N ILE A 202 -5.32 9.57 -0.51
CA ILE A 202 -4.34 8.82 0.27
C ILE A 202 -3.69 7.77 -0.64
N GLY A 203 -2.52 8.10 -1.20
CA GLY A 203 -1.72 7.19 -2.00
C GLY A 203 -0.91 6.25 -1.13
N VAL A 204 -0.94 4.96 -1.45
CA VAL A 204 -0.17 3.92 -0.77
C VAL A 204 0.54 3.06 -1.79
N GLY A 205 1.87 2.98 -1.68
CA GLY A 205 2.69 2.04 -2.43
C GLY A 205 3.31 1.01 -1.48
N ILE A 206 3.14 -0.29 -1.75
CA ILE A 206 3.71 -1.38 -0.94
C ILE A 206 4.52 -2.31 -1.84
N ASN A 207 5.76 -2.53 -1.48
CA ASN A 207 6.59 -3.59 -2.03
C ASN A 207 6.17 -4.90 -1.37
N PHE A 208 5.15 -5.55 -1.93
CA PHE A 208 4.54 -6.73 -1.33
C PHE A 208 5.43 -7.97 -1.46
N ALA A 209 5.82 -8.31 -2.69
CA ALA A 209 6.69 -9.44 -3.00
C ALA A 209 7.52 -9.17 -4.28
N ILE A 210 8.14 -7.99 -4.34
CA ILE A 210 9.03 -7.61 -5.44
C ILE A 210 10.34 -8.35 -5.27
N SER A 211 10.75 -9.12 -6.28
CA SER A 211 11.94 -9.97 -6.23
C SER A 211 13.24 -9.21 -6.47
N ASP A 212 13.20 -8.15 -7.28
CA ASP A 212 14.40 -7.38 -7.63
C ASP A 212 14.15 -5.87 -7.64
N PHE A 213 15.16 -5.12 -7.22
CA PHE A 213 15.16 -3.67 -7.17
C PHE A 213 16.31 -3.10 -7.97
N PRO A 214 16.15 -1.95 -8.65
CA PRO A 214 17.25 -1.22 -9.27
C PRO A 214 18.40 -0.98 -8.30
N LYS A 215 19.64 -1.00 -8.82
CA LYS A 215 20.87 -0.88 -8.02
C LYS A 215 20.86 0.35 -7.11
N GLU A 216 20.28 1.45 -7.60
CA GLU A 216 20.23 2.75 -6.93
C GLU A 216 19.40 2.73 -5.63
N ILE A 217 18.44 1.80 -5.51
CA ILE A 217 17.55 1.70 -4.35
C ILE A 217 17.64 0.38 -3.60
N LYS A 218 18.34 -0.63 -4.12
CA LYS A 218 18.42 -2.00 -3.58
C LYS A 218 18.86 -2.07 -2.11
N GLU A 219 19.73 -1.16 -1.69
CA GLU A 219 20.19 -1.11 -0.30
C GLU A 219 19.15 -0.51 0.66
N LYS A 220 18.25 0.34 0.16
CA LYS A 220 17.26 1.08 0.96
C LYS A 220 15.84 0.50 0.84
N ALA A 221 15.51 -0.13 -0.29
CA ALA A 221 14.21 -0.72 -0.54
C ALA A 221 14.21 -2.23 -0.25
N GLY A 222 13.09 -2.72 0.23
CA GLY A 222 12.84 -4.14 0.46
C GLY A 222 11.41 -4.50 0.16
N SER A 223 11.08 -5.77 0.23
CA SER A 223 9.72 -6.30 0.13
C SER A 223 9.27 -6.89 1.46
N LEU A 224 7.94 -6.89 1.68
CA LEU A 224 7.34 -7.52 2.85
C LEU A 224 7.58 -9.03 2.82
N PHE A 225 7.44 -9.65 1.65
CA PHE A 225 7.67 -11.09 1.45
C PHE A 225 8.74 -11.36 0.40
N THR A 226 9.38 -12.52 0.56
CA THR A 226 10.08 -13.20 -0.54
C THR A 226 9.05 -14.11 -1.23
N PRO A 227 8.94 -14.09 -2.56
CA PRO A 227 8.00 -14.98 -3.25
C PRO A 227 8.31 -16.49 -3.02
N PRO A 228 7.28 -17.35 -2.86
CA PRO A 228 5.85 -17.02 -2.82
C PRO A 228 5.42 -16.38 -1.50
N ALA A 229 4.52 -15.41 -1.58
CA ALA A 229 3.95 -14.77 -0.40
C ALA A 229 2.91 -15.70 0.29
N PRO A 230 2.81 -15.69 1.64
CA PRO A 230 1.87 -16.54 2.37
C PRO A 230 0.41 -16.04 2.31
N ILE A 231 0.20 -14.82 1.87
CA ILE A 231 -1.11 -14.17 1.68
C ILE A 231 -1.19 -13.55 0.28
N THR A 232 -2.37 -13.19 -0.16
CA THR A 232 -2.60 -12.49 -1.43
C THR A 232 -2.60 -10.98 -1.25
N ARG A 233 -2.33 -10.24 -2.34
CA ARG A 233 -2.49 -8.77 -2.36
C ARG A 233 -3.93 -8.35 -2.08
N ASN A 234 -4.92 -9.13 -2.53
CA ASN A 234 -6.34 -8.85 -2.25
C ASN A 234 -6.65 -8.88 -0.75
N GLU A 235 -6.10 -9.85 -0.02
CA GLU A 235 -6.25 -9.95 1.44
C GLU A 235 -5.64 -8.74 2.13
N LEU A 236 -4.40 -8.38 1.77
CA LEU A 236 -3.73 -7.24 2.41
C LEU A 236 -4.43 -5.91 2.11
N ILE A 237 -4.82 -5.66 0.84
CA ILE A 237 -5.56 -4.44 0.46
C ILE A 237 -6.86 -4.34 1.25
N SER A 238 -7.64 -5.42 1.28
CA SER A 238 -8.92 -5.45 1.98
C SER A 238 -8.76 -5.23 3.48
N GLU A 239 -7.76 -5.86 4.11
CA GLU A 239 -7.51 -5.73 5.54
C GLU A 239 -7.01 -4.33 5.92
N ILE A 240 -6.16 -3.69 5.09
CA ILE A 240 -5.70 -2.31 5.33
C ILE A 240 -6.89 -1.36 5.42
N TRP A 241 -7.78 -1.38 4.42
CA TRP A 241 -8.92 -0.47 4.40
C TRP A 241 -9.98 -0.84 5.43
N ARG A 242 -10.14 -2.14 5.75
CA ARG A 242 -10.97 -2.55 6.89
C ARG A 242 -10.42 -2.00 8.21
N CYS A 243 -9.12 -2.12 8.47
CA CYS A 243 -8.49 -1.54 9.66
C CYS A 243 -8.63 -0.02 9.68
N PHE A 244 -8.45 0.66 8.54
CA PHE A 244 -8.58 2.12 8.46
C PHE A 244 -9.98 2.62 8.84
N TYR A 245 -11.04 1.94 8.39
CA TYR A 245 -12.42 2.38 8.65
C TYR A 245 -13.02 1.83 9.95
N GLN A 246 -12.57 0.68 10.43
CA GLN A 246 -13.20 -0.01 11.56
C GLN A 246 -12.41 0.09 12.87
N THR A 247 -11.18 0.56 12.85
CA THR A 247 -10.39 0.80 14.07
C THR A 247 -10.55 2.26 14.50
N ALA A 248 -10.66 2.48 15.81
CA ALA A 248 -10.71 3.84 16.35
C ALA A 248 -9.44 4.63 15.98
N PRO A 249 -9.57 5.91 15.58
CA PRO A 249 -8.41 6.72 15.20
C PRO A 249 -7.32 6.78 16.28
N GLU A 250 -7.73 6.82 17.55
CA GLU A 250 -6.81 6.85 18.69
C GLU A 250 -5.97 5.57 18.79
N GLU A 251 -6.55 4.41 18.48
CA GLU A 251 -5.83 3.14 18.43
C GLU A 251 -4.84 3.11 17.29
N LEU A 252 -5.21 3.60 16.10
CA LEU A 252 -4.29 3.68 14.96
C LEU A 252 -3.12 4.63 15.24
N LEU A 253 -3.36 5.77 15.90
CA LEU A 253 -2.32 6.69 16.32
C LEU A 253 -1.42 6.08 17.41
N TYR A 254 -2.00 5.35 18.36
CA TYR A 254 -1.22 4.61 19.36
C TYR A 254 -0.29 3.59 18.68
N LEU A 255 -0.79 2.77 17.76
CA LEU A 255 0.02 1.82 17.00
C LEU A 255 1.12 2.52 16.18
N TYR A 256 0.82 3.67 15.59
CA TYR A 256 1.82 4.47 14.88
C TYR A 256 2.96 4.91 15.81
N LYS A 257 2.65 5.42 16.99
CA LYS A 257 3.66 5.88 17.99
C LYS A 257 4.44 4.71 18.57
N GLU A 258 3.76 3.63 18.98
CA GLU A 258 4.38 2.45 19.58
C GLU A 258 5.40 1.77 18.65
N HIS A 259 5.09 1.74 17.36
CA HIS A 259 5.98 1.11 16.36
C HIS A 259 6.82 2.13 15.58
N SER A 260 6.99 3.33 16.14
CA SER A 260 7.82 4.38 15.55
C SER A 260 9.30 4.04 15.61
N LEU A 261 9.97 4.09 14.45
CA LEU A 261 11.44 3.92 14.37
C LEU A 261 12.22 5.11 14.95
N VAL A 262 11.58 6.24 15.17
CA VAL A 262 12.29 7.49 15.48
C VAL A 262 12.17 7.91 16.94
N LEU A 263 11.08 7.55 17.62
CA LEU A 263 10.88 7.93 19.01
C LEU A 263 11.98 7.37 19.94
N GLY A 264 12.50 8.23 20.82
CA GLY A 264 13.61 7.92 21.73
C GLY A 264 14.99 7.89 21.05
N ARG A 265 15.10 8.17 19.75
CA ARG A 265 16.37 8.12 19.01
C ARG A 265 16.85 9.49 18.59
N GLU A 266 18.16 9.61 18.42
CA GLU A 266 18.78 10.77 17.81
C GLU A 266 18.49 10.80 16.31
N VAL A 267 18.00 11.95 15.86
CA VAL A 267 17.65 12.22 14.47
C VAL A 267 18.35 13.48 13.98
N SER A 268 18.72 13.52 12.71
CA SER A 268 19.13 14.73 12.03
C SER A 268 18.06 15.20 11.04
N PHE A 269 17.92 16.51 10.89
CA PHE A 269 16.97 17.14 9.98
C PHE A 269 17.52 18.50 9.52
N ILE A 270 16.99 19.00 8.40
CA ILE A 270 17.38 20.31 7.86
C ILE A 270 16.26 21.31 8.18
N GLN A 271 16.61 22.39 8.83
CA GLN A 271 15.75 23.55 9.07
C GLN A 271 16.50 24.82 8.63
N GLU A 272 15.88 25.63 7.76
CA GLU A 272 16.51 26.87 7.24
C GLU A 272 17.91 26.65 6.64
N GLN A 273 18.07 25.54 5.90
CA GLN A 273 19.32 25.07 5.27
C GLN A 273 20.44 24.70 6.28
N ILE A 274 20.14 24.63 7.57
CA ILE A 274 21.06 24.20 8.62
C ILE A 274 20.70 22.78 9.06
N GLU A 275 21.67 21.88 9.09
CA GLU A 275 21.49 20.56 9.69
C GLU A 275 21.47 20.70 11.21
N LYS A 276 20.41 20.21 11.83
CA LYS A 276 20.23 20.14 13.29
C LYS A 276 20.11 18.68 13.70
N LYS A 277 20.47 18.41 14.96
CA LYS A 277 20.33 17.10 15.60
C LYS A 277 19.57 17.23 16.91
N GLY A 278 18.96 16.16 17.32
CA GLY A 278 18.26 16.08 18.60
C GLY A 278 17.56 14.75 18.76
N VAL A 279 16.96 14.54 19.93
CA VAL A 279 16.24 13.31 20.25
C VAL A 279 14.76 13.50 19.98
N ALA A 280 14.18 12.61 19.17
CA ALA A 280 12.75 12.58 18.92
C ALA A 280 12.00 12.11 20.17
N LYS A 281 11.15 12.96 20.74
CA LYS A 281 10.48 12.73 22.03
C LYS A 281 9.06 12.27 21.92
N ASP A 282 8.27 12.86 21.02
CA ASP A 282 6.85 12.53 20.85
C ASP A 282 6.39 12.87 19.42
N ILE A 283 5.21 12.37 19.09
CA ILE A 283 4.48 12.69 17.86
C ILE A 283 3.09 13.15 18.27
N SER A 284 2.71 14.38 17.89
CA SER A 284 1.38 14.91 18.20
C SER A 284 0.29 14.16 17.43
N ASP A 285 -0.95 14.29 17.88
CA ASP A 285 -2.12 13.69 17.17
C ASP A 285 -2.37 14.31 15.79
N LYS A 286 -1.73 15.45 15.50
CA LYS A 286 -1.70 16.07 14.16
C LYS A 286 -0.50 15.63 13.31
N GLY A 287 0.36 14.74 13.84
CA GLY A 287 1.50 14.17 13.13
C GLY A 287 2.77 15.00 13.17
N GLN A 288 2.84 16.04 14.02
CA GLN A 288 4.05 16.81 14.26
C GLN A 288 5.04 15.99 15.09
N LEU A 289 6.33 16.08 14.79
CA LEU A 289 7.40 15.42 15.55
C LEU A 289 8.04 16.41 16.53
N LEU A 290 8.01 16.08 17.82
CA LEU A 290 8.72 16.81 18.88
C LEU A 290 10.17 16.35 18.92
N ILE A 291 11.11 17.29 18.79
CA ILE A 291 12.54 17.04 18.90
C ILE A 291 13.11 17.90 20.01
N GLN A 292 13.83 17.29 20.94
CA GLN A 292 14.65 17.96 21.92
C GLN A 292 16.07 18.11 21.40
N LEU A 293 16.54 19.35 21.25
CA LEU A 293 17.88 19.68 20.80
C LEU A 293 18.92 19.52 21.95
N ASP A 294 20.20 19.57 21.61
CA ASP A 294 21.31 19.43 22.60
C ASP A 294 21.30 20.52 23.68
N ASP A 295 20.84 21.73 23.36
CA ASP A 295 20.66 22.83 24.29
C ASP A 295 19.38 22.73 25.16
N GLN A 296 18.70 21.58 25.13
CA GLN A 296 17.44 21.27 25.82
C GLN A 296 16.23 22.03 25.28
N THR A 297 16.36 22.82 24.22
CA THR A 297 15.19 23.43 23.57
C THR A 297 14.37 22.38 22.84
N GLU A 298 13.04 22.56 22.80
CA GLU A 298 12.12 21.68 22.12
C GLU A 298 11.51 22.35 20.89
N ILE A 299 11.45 21.63 19.79
CA ILE A 299 10.85 22.11 18.55
C ILE A 299 9.87 21.10 17.99
N TRP A 300 8.77 21.60 17.43
CA TRP A 300 7.81 20.78 16.68
C TRP A 300 8.06 20.89 15.18
N LEU A 301 8.32 19.76 14.54
CA LEU A 301 8.39 19.68 13.07
C LEU A 301 7.04 19.28 12.49
N ASN A 302 6.47 20.15 11.64
CA ASN A 302 5.19 19.87 10.95
C ASN A 302 5.36 18.96 9.74
N SER A 303 6.52 18.99 9.10
CA SER A 303 6.86 18.21 7.91
C SER A 303 8.39 18.17 7.77
N GLY A 304 8.87 17.38 6.81
CA GLY A 304 10.29 17.32 6.50
C GLY A 304 10.76 15.90 6.29
N GLU A 305 12.06 15.76 6.17
CA GLU A 305 12.75 14.48 6.19
C GLU A 305 13.66 14.45 7.40
N ILE A 306 13.65 13.34 8.08
CA ILE A 306 14.58 13.04 9.15
C ILE A 306 15.46 11.86 8.76
N SER A 307 16.71 11.92 9.19
CA SER A 307 17.65 10.80 9.09
C SER A 307 17.92 10.27 10.50
N LEU A 308 17.94 8.95 10.65
CA LEU A 308 18.43 8.31 11.85
C LEU A 308 19.96 8.38 11.84
N THR A 309 20.58 8.79 12.94
CA THR A 309 22.03 8.81 13.09
C THR A 309 22.61 7.40 13.22
N SER A 310 21.81 6.46 13.72
CA SER A 310 22.14 5.03 13.76
C SER A 310 20.91 4.17 13.50
N TRP A 311 21.12 2.98 12.93
CA TRP A 311 20.07 1.98 12.70
C TRP A 311 20.04 0.88 13.78
N THR A 312 20.88 1.01 14.79
CA THR A 312 21.03 0.07 15.91
C THR A 312 20.38 0.62 17.17
#